data_8f578c6f0d9d1f8d00f9d5568ddefe02
#
_entry.id   8f578c6f0d9d1f8d00f9d5568ddefe02
#
_cell.length_a   1.000
_cell.length_b   1.000
_cell.length_c   1.000
_cell.angle_alpha   90.00
_cell.angle_beta   90.00
_cell.angle_gamma   90.00
#
_symmetry.space_group_name_H-M   'P 1'
#
loop_
_entity.id
_entity.type
_entity.pdbx_description
1 polymer ?
#
loop_
_entity_poly.entity_id
_entity_poly.type
_entity_poly.pdbx_seq_one_letter_code
_entity_poly.pdbx_strand_id
1 'polypeptide(L)' 'FSLRLEEQALQVWSKFEQYTLPWQGITYAKETKDYIILIGCYRMGLFVIEKADCDPADLNALLSALHEKAPAFGGAK' A
#
# COMPACT_ATOMS: atom_id res chain seq x y z
N PHE A 1 4.34 -6.06 9.00
CA PHE A 1 3.71 -6.42 7.70
C PHE A 1 4.72 -7.02 6.75
N SER A 2 4.29 -8.01 6.01
CA SER A 2 5.03 -8.50 4.87
C SER A 2 4.27 -8.11 3.61
N LEU A 3 5.00 -7.64 2.61
CA LEU A 3 4.40 -7.15 1.38
C LEU A 3 4.87 -7.98 0.20
N ARG A 4 3.96 -8.24 -0.72
CA ARG A 4 4.31 -8.85 -1.98
C ARG A 4 3.61 -8.07 -3.10
N LEU A 5 4.42 -7.53 -4.00
CA LEU A 5 3.90 -6.74 -5.10
C LEU A 5 3.73 -7.62 -6.31
N GLU A 6 2.48 -7.73 -6.75
CA GLU A 6 2.13 -8.49 -7.95
C GLU A 6 1.67 -7.53 -9.04
N GLU A 7 1.58 -8.02 -10.25
CA GLU A 7 1.24 -7.17 -11.40
C GLU A 7 -0.10 -6.48 -11.22
N GLN A 8 -1.09 -7.18 -10.68
CA GLN A 8 -2.45 -6.68 -10.59
C GLN A 8 -2.88 -6.31 -9.18
N ALA A 9 -2.12 -6.67 -8.17
CA ALA A 9 -2.51 -6.47 -6.80
C ALA A 9 -1.34 -6.39 -5.85
N LEU A 10 -1.55 -5.74 -4.73
CA LEU A 10 -0.64 -5.76 -3.59
C LEU A 10 -1.14 -6.80 -2.60
N GLN A 11 -0.27 -7.71 -2.19
CA GLN A 11 -0.54 -8.67 -1.13
C GLN A 11 0.09 -8.15 0.15
N VAL A 12 -0.69 -8.11 1.22
CA VAL A 12 -0.22 -7.66 2.53
C VAL A 12 -0.53 -8.73 3.56
N TRP A 13 0.50 -9.17 4.27
CA TRP A 13 0.33 -10.11 5.38
C TRP A 13 0.62 -9.41 6.69
N SER A 14 -0.31 -9.49 7.62
CA SER A 14 -0.07 -9.17 9.00
C SER A 14 0.09 -10.47 9.79
N LYS A 15 0.25 -10.34 11.11
CA LYS A 15 0.44 -11.50 11.98
C LYS A 15 -0.72 -12.51 11.90
N PHE A 16 -1.93 -12.02 11.71
CA PHE A 16 -3.13 -12.86 11.74
C PHE A 16 -3.95 -12.85 10.46
N GLU A 17 -3.64 -11.95 9.52
CA GLU A 17 -4.51 -11.74 8.38
C GLU A 17 -3.70 -11.52 7.10
N GLN A 18 -4.34 -11.81 5.99
CA GLN A 18 -3.82 -11.53 4.66
C GLN A 18 -4.82 -10.68 3.90
N TYR A 19 -4.32 -9.65 3.23
CA TYR A 19 -5.15 -8.78 2.42
C TYR A 19 -4.64 -8.77 0.98
N THR A 20 -5.57 -8.78 0.04
CA THR A 20 -5.27 -8.60 -1.38
C THR A 20 -5.89 -7.28 -1.82
N LEU A 21 -5.05 -6.36 -2.24
CA LEU A 21 -5.46 -5.01 -2.60
C LEU A 21 -5.18 -4.78 -4.09
N PRO A 22 -6.16 -4.98 -4.97
CA PRO A 22 -5.96 -4.73 -6.39
C PRO A 22 -5.59 -3.27 -6.65
N TRP A 23 -4.57 -3.04 -7.46
CA TRP A 23 -4.13 -1.68 -7.75
C TRP A 23 -5.25 -0.79 -8.27
N GLN A 24 -6.13 -1.35 -9.10
CA GLN A 24 -7.26 -0.61 -9.65
C GLN A 24 -8.30 -0.23 -8.61
N GLY A 25 -8.33 -0.93 -7.49
CA GLY A 25 -9.24 -0.62 -6.39
C GLY A 25 -8.74 0.49 -5.48
N ILE A 26 -7.48 0.89 -5.63
CA ILE A 26 -6.90 1.96 -4.84
C ILE A 26 -7.18 3.28 -5.57
N THR A 27 -8.16 4.04 -5.07
CA THR A 27 -8.53 5.30 -5.70
C THR A 27 -7.65 6.46 -5.27
N TYR A 28 -7.06 6.35 -4.10
CA TYR A 28 -6.17 7.38 -3.56
C TYR A 28 -5.16 6.74 -2.63
N ALA A 29 -3.92 7.20 -2.69
CA ALA A 29 -2.88 6.75 -1.79
C ALA A 29 -2.09 7.97 -1.32
N LYS A 30 -1.68 7.95 -0.06
CA LYS A 30 -0.89 9.04 0.51
C LYS A 30 0.20 8.46 1.40
N GLU A 31 1.39 9.02 1.28
CA GLU A 31 2.49 8.70 2.17
C GLU A 31 2.64 9.81 3.20
N THR A 32 2.68 9.44 4.48
CA THR A 32 3.06 10.35 5.56
C THR A 32 4.42 9.93 6.09
N LYS A 33 4.91 10.64 7.10
CA LYS A 33 6.19 10.31 7.72
C LYS A 33 6.24 8.88 8.24
N ASP A 34 5.17 8.41 8.86
CA ASP A 34 5.14 7.12 9.55
C ASP A 34 4.21 6.09 8.91
N TYR A 35 3.37 6.50 7.98
CA TYR A 35 2.32 5.65 7.43
C TYR A 35 2.21 5.75 5.92
N ILE A 36 1.66 4.69 5.32
CA ILE A 36 1.17 4.73 3.96
C ILE A 36 -0.32 4.45 4.05
N ILE A 37 -1.14 5.38 3.54
CA ILE A 37 -2.59 5.31 3.63
C ILE A 37 -3.16 5.02 2.25
N LEU A 38 -3.94 3.95 2.15
CA LEU A 38 -4.58 3.54 0.89
C LEU A 38 -6.09 3.67 1.07
N ILE A 39 -6.73 4.38 0.15
CA ILE A 39 -8.17 4.66 0.21
C ILE A 39 -8.85 4.08 -1.00
N GLY A 40 -10.07 3.60 -0.79
CA GLY A 40 -10.88 3.05 -1.87
C GLY A 40 -10.54 1.61 -2.22
N CYS A 41 -9.91 0.88 -1.32
CA CYS A 41 -9.56 -0.52 -1.53
C CYS A 41 -10.82 -1.40 -1.51
N TYR A 42 -11.72 -1.15 -2.44
CA TYR A 42 -13.02 -1.79 -2.54
C TYR A 42 -13.78 -1.75 -1.21
N ARG A 43 -14.03 -2.93 -0.63
CA ARG A 43 -14.83 -3.02 0.59
C ARG A 43 -14.14 -2.50 1.84
N MET A 44 -12.84 -2.32 1.79
CA MET A 44 -12.10 -1.88 2.97
C MET A 44 -12.22 -0.38 3.22
N GLY A 45 -12.37 0.41 2.17
CA GLY A 45 -12.46 1.86 2.28
C GLY A 45 -11.14 2.52 2.65
N LEU A 46 -10.53 2.09 3.72
CA LEU A 46 -9.27 2.65 4.21
C LEU A 46 -8.34 1.54 4.69
N PHE A 47 -7.10 1.57 4.24
CA PHE A 47 -6.07 0.64 4.71
C PHE A 47 -4.80 1.42 5.04
N VAL A 48 -4.28 1.24 6.25
CA VAL A 48 -3.11 1.97 6.74
C VAL A 48 -1.96 1.00 6.99
N ILE A 49 -0.80 1.30 6.43
CA ILE A 49 0.41 0.51 6.61
C ILE A 49 1.38 1.32 7.45
N GLU A 50 1.79 0.80 8.60
CA GLU A 50 2.84 1.41 9.41
C GLU A 50 4.21 1.12 8.80
N LYS A 51 4.94 2.17 8.48
CA LYS A 51 6.28 2.02 7.89
C LYS A 51 7.24 1.28 8.80
N ALA A 52 7.11 1.47 10.12
CA ALA A 52 7.99 0.83 11.09
C ALA A 52 7.87 -0.70 11.09
N ASP A 53 6.72 -1.22 10.65
CA ASP A 53 6.46 -2.66 10.62
C ASP A 53 6.87 -3.32 9.31
N CYS A 54 7.44 -2.56 8.39
CA CYS A 54 7.79 -3.05 7.06
C CYS A 54 9.31 -3.04 6.86
N ASP A 55 9.79 -3.97 6.03
CA ASP A 55 11.17 -3.97 5.57
C ASP A 55 11.38 -2.75 4.66
N PRO A 56 12.48 -2.00 4.83
CA PRO A 56 12.75 -0.84 3.96
C PRO A 56 12.77 -1.16 2.46
N ALA A 57 13.25 -2.33 2.08
CA ALA A 57 13.25 -2.73 0.67
C ALA A 57 11.82 -2.91 0.15
N ASP A 58 10.94 -3.50 0.97
CA ASP A 58 9.54 -3.67 0.61
C ASP A 58 8.84 -2.32 0.52
N LEU A 59 9.15 -1.39 1.43
CA LEU A 59 8.58 -0.04 1.38
C LEU A 59 8.97 0.69 0.11
N ASN A 60 10.24 0.64 -0.27
CA ASN A 60 10.71 1.29 -1.49
C ASN A 60 10.02 0.71 -2.72
N ALA A 61 9.87 -0.60 -2.78
CA ALA A 61 9.17 -1.26 -3.88
C ALA A 61 7.69 -0.85 -3.91
N LEU A 62 7.05 -0.78 -2.76
CA LEU A 62 5.65 -0.37 -2.67
C LEU A 62 5.46 1.07 -3.14
N LEU A 63 6.31 1.99 -2.68
CA LEU A 63 6.20 3.40 -3.08
C LEU A 63 6.39 3.56 -4.59
N SER A 64 7.35 2.85 -5.17
CA SER A 64 7.55 2.87 -6.62
C SER A 64 6.33 2.34 -7.36
N ALA A 65 5.73 1.26 -6.87
CA ALA A 65 4.54 0.69 -7.49
C ALA A 65 3.34 1.62 -7.38
N LEU A 66 3.20 2.33 -6.24
CA LEU A 66 2.12 3.30 -6.07
C LEU A 66 2.26 4.47 -7.03
N HIS A 67 3.47 4.98 -7.22
CA HIS A 67 3.71 6.04 -8.19
C HIS A 67 3.33 5.61 -9.61
N GLU A 68 3.59 4.36 -9.93
CA GLU A 68 3.37 3.84 -11.27
C GLU A 68 1.91 3.44 -11.50
N LYS A 69 1.27 2.84 -10.49
CA LYS A 69 -0.01 2.15 -10.66
C LYS A 69 -1.20 2.85 -9.99
N ALA A 70 -0.98 3.61 -8.94
CA ALA A 70 -2.07 4.30 -8.25
C ALA A 70 -2.32 5.66 -8.90
N PRO A 71 -3.57 5.95 -9.33
CA PRO A 71 -3.83 7.16 -10.12
C PRO A 71 -3.68 8.46 -9.34
N ALA A 72 -3.81 8.43 -8.02
CA ALA A 72 -3.75 9.65 -7.22
C ALA A 72 -2.86 9.45 -5.99
N PHE A 73 -1.60 9.12 -6.22
CA PHE A 73 -0.66 8.94 -5.12
C PHE A 73 -0.02 10.27 -4.72
N GLY A 74 -0.20 10.66 -3.47
CA GLY A 74 0.47 11.81 -2.89
C GLY A 74 1.63 11.38 -2.02
N GLY A 75 2.85 11.66 -2.45
CA GLY A 75 4.03 11.34 -1.68
C GLY A 75 4.20 12.24 -0.47
N ALA A 76 5.04 11.81 0.48
CA ALA A 76 5.41 12.63 1.63
C ALA A 76 6.26 13.82 1.18
N LYS A 77 6.05 14.92 1.84
CA LYS A 77 6.83 16.12 1.55
C LYS A 77 7.45 16.67 2.81
#